data_6f2b2c7aaef1c7d498de36c4a3dccbda
#
_entry.id   6f2b2c7aaef1c7d498de36c4a3dccbda
#
_cell.length_a   1.000
_cell.length_b   1.000
_cell.length_c   1.000
_cell.angle_alpha   90.00
_cell.angle_beta   90.00
_cell.angle_gamma   90.00
#
_symmetry.space_group_name_H-M   'P 1'
#
loop_
_entity.id
_entity.type
_entity.pdbx_description
1 polymer ?
#
loop_
_entity_poly.entity_id
_entity_poly.type
_entity_poly.pdbx_seq_one_letter_code
_entity_poly.pdbx_strand_id
1 'polypeptide(L)'
;MPEHHDLFTTLESEICQATLNEQTRTKLLDNLEQMKTTELNILITGATGAGKSSTINALFDMAIAEVGTSCEPHTQEISQYRLNNLILWDSPGLGDGVEEDEQHARLLEKTLKAKDDQKRFVIDLVLVVLDGGSRDLGTPTTLINDVLIPALGKEAQHRLMIAINQADNALKGNQAWNHESNTPTSAAKAHLEAMVNSIHRRVLRATGVYLKPIYYVAGHCDGTTKQRPYNLSKLLYLIVERLPKNKRLILANRTLSPRHENWEDNDASDYNKKTSFSLWEAIFDTTTKGAEYGEEIGSIFGTTGQHIGKVIGGALGACLGGLRYIFGW
;
A
#
# COMPACT_ATOMS: atom_id res chain seq x y z
N MET A 1 3.30 4.11 28.60
CA MET A 1 3.09 3.86 27.17
C MET A 1 2.30 2.57 27.10
N PRO A 2 1.16 2.46 26.39
CA PRO A 2 0.50 1.18 26.25
C PRO A 2 1.46 0.23 25.53
N GLU A 3 1.68 -0.94 26.09
CA GLU A 3 2.40 -2.03 25.45
C GLU A 3 1.67 -2.37 24.15
N HIS A 4 2.22 -1.95 23.03
CA HIS A 4 1.72 -2.33 21.72
C HIS A 4 2.03 -3.81 21.50
N HIS A 5 1.10 -4.67 21.87
CA HIS A 5 1.21 -6.09 21.58
C HIS A 5 1.34 -6.30 20.06
N ASP A 6 2.22 -7.20 19.67
CA ASP A 6 2.36 -7.64 18.28
C ASP A 6 1.03 -8.20 17.78
N LEU A 7 0.58 -7.75 16.59
CA LEU A 7 -0.70 -8.14 16.02
C LEU A 7 -0.84 -9.67 15.91
N PHE A 8 0.23 -10.34 15.48
CA PHE A 8 0.24 -11.79 15.32
C PHE A 8 0.07 -12.50 16.66
N THR A 9 0.79 -12.07 17.70
CA THR A 9 0.67 -12.64 19.07
C THR A 9 -0.74 -12.45 19.63
N THR A 10 -1.35 -11.29 19.38
CA THR A 10 -2.72 -11.03 19.83
C THR A 10 -3.72 -11.93 19.09
N LEU A 11 -3.57 -12.08 17.76
CA LEU A 11 -4.42 -12.96 16.97
C LEU A 11 -4.26 -14.43 17.36
N GLU A 12 -3.04 -14.90 17.64
CA GLU A 12 -2.79 -16.26 18.17
C GLU A 12 -3.54 -16.50 19.48
N SER A 13 -3.47 -15.55 20.41
CA SER A 13 -4.19 -15.65 21.68
C SER A 13 -5.70 -15.74 21.48
N GLU A 14 -6.28 -14.89 20.64
CA GLU A 14 -7.72 -14.90 20.33
C GLU A 14 -8.16 -16.21 19.66
N ILE A 15 -7.38 -16.74 18.72
CA ILE A 15 -7.67 -18.01 18.05
C ILE A 15 -7.61 -19.19 19.07
N CYS A 16 -6.64 -19.17 19.99
CA CYS A 16 -6.53 -20.20 21.02
C CYS A 16 -7.71 -20.19 22.00
N GLN A 17 -8.24 -19.01 22.33
CA GLN A 17 -9.38 -18.84 23.24
C GLN A 17 -10.73 -19.06 22.56
N ALA A 18 -10.79 -19.02 21.25
CA ALA A 18 -12.01 -19.16 20.47
C ALA A 18 -12.59 -20.57 20.55
N THR A 19 -13.93 -20.65 20.49
CA THR A 19 -14.66 -21.93 20.39
C THR A 19 -14.58 -22.43 18.93
N LEU A 20 -13.50 -23.08 18.59
CA LEU A 20 -13.22 -23.63 17.26
C LEU A 20 -12.98 -25.14 17.37
N ASN A 21 -13.33 -25.88 16.30
CA ASN A 21 -12.84 -27.23 16.19
C ASN A 21 -11.31 -27.25 16.03
N GLU A 22 -10.68 -28.36 16.43
CA GLU A 22 -9.23 -28.50 16.47
C GLU A 22 -8.58 -28.32 15.08
N GLN A 23 -9.20 -28.83 14.04
CA GLN A 23 -8.71 -28.73 12.68
C GLN A 23 -8.68 -27.29 12.17
N THR A 24 -9.74 -26.53 12.42
CA THR A 24 -9.82 -25.10 12.05
C THR A 24 -8.82 -24.27 12.84
N ARG A 25 -8.71 -24.51 14.16
CA ARG A 25 -7.73 -23.83 15.02
C ARG A 25 -6.31 -24.04 14.52
N THR A 26 -5.91 -25.29 14.27
CA THR A 26 -4.58 -25.62 13.76
C THR A 26 -4.29 -24.92 12.44
N LYS A 27 -5.23 -24.94 11.49
CA LYS A 27 -5.04 -24.25 10.19
C LYS A 27 -4.86 -22.75 10.35
N LEU A 28 -5.63 -22.09 11.22
CA LEU A 28 -5.51 -20.65 11.43
C LEU A 28 -4.15 -20.29 12.05
N LEU A 29 -3.69 -21.07 13.02
CA LEU A 29 -2.38 -20.89 13.65
C LEU A 29 -1.24 -21.12 12.65
N ASP A 30 -1.32 -22.17 11.82
CA ASP A 30 -0.33 -22.46 10.77
C ASP A 30 -0.27 -21.30 9.75
N ASN A 31 -1.42 -20.76 9.35
CA ASN A 31 -1.47 -19.61 8.45
C ASN A 31 -0.81 -18.38 9.07
N LEU A 32 -1.11 -18.08 10.33
CA LEU A 32 -0.48 -16.96 11.04
C LEU A 32 1.03 -17.13 11.16
N GLU A 33 1.51 -18.32 11.48
CA GLU A 33 2.95 -18.60 11.59
C GLU A 33 3.66 -18.41 10.24
N GLN A 34 3.05 -18.85 9.13
CA GLN A 34 3.57 -18.59 7.79
C GLN A 34 3.64 -17.10 7.48
N MET A 35 2.60 -16.33 7.83
CA MET A 35 2.59 -14.87 7.62
C MET A 35 3.65 -14.18 8.46
N LYS A 36 3.86 -14.62 9.70
CA LYS A 36 4.81 -14.08 10.67
C LYS A 36 6.27 -14.22 10.22
N THR A 37 6.57 -15.28 9.47
CA THR A 37 7.92 -15.57 8.95
C THR A 37 8.15 -15.07 7.52
N THR A 38 7.11 -14.52 6.88
CA THR A 38 7.17 -14.06 5.48
C THR A 38 7.54 -12.57 5.42
N GLU A 39 8.38 -12.20 4.46
CA GLU A 39 8.70 -10.79 4.17
C GLU A 39 7.78 -10.24 3.08
N LEU A 40 7.41 -8.96 3.23
CA LEU A 40 6.69 -8.17 2.25
C LEU A 40 7.62 -7.10 1.69
N ASN A 41 7.79 -7.08 0.37
CA ASN A 41 8.68 -6.17 -0.33
C ASN A 41 7.87 -5.24 -1.25
N ILE A 42 7.89 -3.94 -0.98
CA ILE A 42 7.23 -2.90 -1.79
C ILE A 42 8.28 -1.97 -2.36
N LEU A 43 8.37 -1.91 -3.69
CA LEU A 43 9.21 -0.95 -4.40
C LEU A 43 8.42 0.31 -4.72
N ILE A 44 8.97 1.47 -4.36
CA ILE A 44 8.39 2.78 -4.64
C ILE A 44 9.30 3.49 -5.64
N THR A 45 8.74 3.90 -6.78
CA THR A 45 9.47 4.56 -7.87
C THR A 45 8.67 5.71 -8.47
N GLY A 46 9.30 6.52 -9.31
CA GLY A 46 8.68 7.67 -9.95
C GLY A 46 9.66 8.83 -10.12
N ALA A 47 9.22 9.93 -10.74
CA ALA A 47 10.07 11.09 -11.01
C ALA A 47 10.62 11.73 -9.73
N THR A 48 11.75 12.45 -9.87
CA THR A 48 12.26 13.33 -8.82
C THR A 48 11.20 14.39 -8.48
N GLY A 49 10.98 14.63 -7.19
CA GLY A 49 9.95 15.56 -6.72
C GLY A 49 8.51 15.04 -6.72
N ALA A 50 8.21 13.83 -7.20
CA ALA A 50 6.85 13.27 -7.18
C ALA A 50 6.33 12.96 -5.75
N GLY A 51 7.19 13.02 -4.74
CA GLY A 51 6.81 12.82 -3.34
C GLY A 51 6.83 11.36 -2.90
N LYS A 52 7.76 10.56 -3.42
CA LYS A 52 8.01 9.16 -3.00
C LYS A 52 8.25 9.07 -1.50
N SER A 53 9.26 9.77 -0.98
CA SER A 53 9.60 9.78 0.43
C SER A 53 8.48 10.38 1.31
N SER A 54 7.76 11.39 0.81
CA SER A 54 6.57 11.92 1.51
C SER A 54 5.48 10.87 1.62
N THR A 55 5.28 10.05 0.57
CA THR A 55 4.31 8.94 0.57
C THR A 55 4.71 7.86 1.57
N ILE A 56 5.99 7.48 1.60
CA ILE A 56 6.54 6.54 2.59
C ILE A 56 6.27 7.06 4.00
N ASN A 57 6.66 8.31 4.29
CA ASN A 57 6.48 8.93 5.62
C ASN A 57 5.01 9.13 6.02
N ALA A 58 4.10 9.23 5.04
CA ALA A 58 2.68 9.35 5.31
C ALA A 58 2.02 8.00 5.60
N LEU A 59 2.39 6.95 4.87
CA LEU A 59 1.82 5.61 5.02
C LEU A 59 2.41 4.85 6.21
N PHE A 60 3.72 4.99 6.46
CA PHE A 60 4.46 4.10 7.36
C PHE A 60 5.07 4.84 8.55
N ASP A 61 5.26 4.12 9.64
CA ASP A 61 5.95 4.63 10.82
C ASP A 61 7.47 4.60 10.64
N MET A 62 7.99 5.61 9.98
CA MET A 62 9.43 5.71 9.71
C MET A 62 10.28 5.96 10.95
N ALA A 63 9.66 6.23 12.11
CA ALA A 63 10.40 6.35 13.38
C ALA A 63 10.96 5.01 13.88
N ILE A 64 10.35 3.90 13.44
CA ILE A 64 10.81 2.54 13.79
C ILE A 64 11.58 1.85 12.64
N ALA A 65 11.75 2.55 11.50
CA ALA A 65 12.39 1.96 10.34
C ALA A 65 13.91 1.80 10.57
N GLU A 66 14.42 0.62 10.29
CA GLU A 66 15.85 0.36 10.18
C GLU A 66 16.31 0.65 8.74
N VAL A 67 17.31 1.50 8.60
CA VAL A 67 17.90 1.79 7.28
C VAL A 67 18.84 0.64 6.91
N GLY A 68 18.45 -0.12 5.89
CA GLY A 68 19.29 -1.14 5.27
C GLY A 68 20.19 -0.52 4.21
N THR A 69 21.48 -0.85 4.24
CA THR A 69 22.35 -0.62 3.08
C THR A 69 22.23 -1.83 2.17
N SER A 70 21.98 -1.61 0.88
CA SER A 70 22.07 -2.71 -0.10
C SER A 70 23.51 -3.26 -0.09
N CYS A 71 23.63 -4.58 -0.07
CA CYS A 71 24.92 -5.27 0.11
C CYS A 71 25.92 -5.16 -1.07
N GLU A 72 25.71 -4.25 -2.03
CA GLU A 72 26.66 -4.03 -3.12
C GLU A 72 27.23 -2.60 -3.11
N PRO A 73 28.56 -2.44 -2.97
CA PRO A 73 29.20 -1.13 -2.72
C PRO A 73 29.28 -0.15 -3.89
N HIS A 74 28.67 -0.43 -5.04
CA HIS A 74 28.91 0.33 -6.28
C HIS A 74 27.67 0.76 -7.07
N THR A 75 26.46 0.71 -6.49
CA THR A 75 25.25 1.19 -7.17
C THR A 75 24.77 2.49 -6.53
N GLN A 76 24.37 3.47 -7.34
CA GLN A 76 23.52 4.60 -6.91
C GLN A 76 22.16 4.00 -6.54
N GLU A 77 21.90 3.94 -5.25
CA GLU A 77 21.32 2.77 -4.60
C GLU A 77 19.83 2.97 -4.40
N ILE A 78 19.06 1.90 -4.64
CA ILE A 78 17.72 1.80 -4.09
C ILE A 78 17.89 1.68 -2.57
N SER A 79 17.41 2.69 -1.84
CA SER A 79 17.44 2.67 -0.37
C SER A 79 16.44 1.67 0.16
N GLN A 80 16.81 0.92 1.19
CA GLN A 80 15.92 -0.03 1.84
C GLN A 80 15.59 0.44 3.26
N TYR A 81 14.32 0.39 3.61
CA TYR A 81 13.82 0.64 4.95
C TYR A 81 13.11 -0.60 5.44
N ARG A 82 13.56 -1.15 6.56
CA ARG A 82 12.96 -2.33 7.17
C ARG A 82 12.08 -1.91 8.36
N LEU A 83 10.82 -2.31 8.30
CA LEU A 83 9.83 -2.15 9.38
C LEU A 83 9.27 -3.54 9.72
N ASN A 84 9.83 -4.20 10.71
CA ASN A 84 9.57 -5.62 10.98
C ASN A 84 9.78 -6.46 9.70
N ASN A 85 8.75 -7.12 9.21
CA ASN A 85 8.78 -7.94 8.00
C ASN A 85 8.40 -7.18 6.72
N LEU A 86 8.11 -5.89 6.82
CA LEU A 86 7.93 -5.01 5.67
C LEU A 86 9.27 -4.41 5.25
N ILE A 87 9.62 -4.56 3.99
CA ILE A 87 10.81 -3.94 3.38
C ILE A 87 10.33 -2.98 2.30
N LEU A 88 10.61 -1.70 2.49
CA LEU A 88 10.33 -0.64 1.53
C LEU A 88 11.62 -0.37 0.73
N TRP A 89 11.49 -0.38 -0.58
CA TRP A 89 12.56 -0.11 -1.52
C TRP A 89 12.28 1.25 -2.16
N ASP A 90 13.02 2.28 -1.79
CA ASP A 90 12.88 3.64 -2.34
C ASP A 90 13.91 3.85 -3.45
N SER A 91 13.42 3.94 -4.68
CA SER A 91 14.30 4.13 -5.84
C SER A 91 14.68 5.61 -6.02
N PRO A 92 15.85 5.89 -6.60
CA PRO A 92 16.18 7.24 -7.07
C PRO A 92 15.06 7.79 -7.96
N GLY A 93 14.95 9.11 -8.09
CA GLY A 93 14.00 9.75 -8.99
C GLY A 93 14.45 9.64 -10.45
N LEU A 94 13.49 9.70 -11.38
CA LEU A 94 13.75 9.89 -12.80
C LEU A 94 13.70 11.37 -13.14
N GLY A 95 14.43 11.77 -14.21
CA GLY A 95 14.43 13.12 -14.71
C GLY A 95 15.69 13.92 -14.36
N ASP A 96 16.72 13.25 -13.83
CA ASP A 96 18.00 13.88 -13.49
C ASP A 96 18.98 13.92 -14.68
N GLY A 97 18.67 13.19 -15.77
CA GLY A 97 19.46 13.13 -17.01
C GLY A 97 19.24 11.83 -17.77
N VAL A 98 19.63 11.80 -19.05
CA VAL A 98 19.39 10.62 -19.92
C VAL A 98 20.23 9.42 -19.46
N GLU A 99 21.50 9.65 -19.10
CA GLU A 99 22.41 8.58 -18.69
C GLU A 99 22.01 8.02 -17.33
N GLU A 100 21.64 8.90 -16.39
CA GLU A 100 21.14 8.54 -15.06
C GLU A 100 19.83 7.77 -15.15
N ASP A 101 18.91 8.22 -16.00
CA ASP A 101 17.61 7.55 -16.22
C ASP A 101 17.78 6.15 -16.84
N GLU A 102 18.75 5.97 -17.76
CA GLU A 102 19.07 4.64 -18.31
C GLU A 102 19.66 3.70 -17.25
N GLN A 103 20.58 4.19 -16.40
CA GLN A 103 21.16 3.39 -15.33
C GLN A 103 20.08 3.00 -14.32
N HIS A 104 19.21 3.94 -13.98
CA HIS A 104 18.08 3.70 -13.09
C HIS A 104 17.11 2.66 -13.67
N ALA A 105 16.77 2.76 -14.95
CA ALA A 105 15.93 1.79 -15.64
C ALA A 105 16.51 0.36 -15.58
N ARG A 106 17.82 0.22 -15.82
CA ARG A 106 18.53 -1.07 -15.70
C ARG A 106 18.52 -1.63 -14.27
N LEU A 107 18.71 -0.75 -13.28
CA LEU A 107 18.65 -1.12 -11.86
C LEU A 107 17.27 -1.61 -11.47
N LEU A 108 16.21 -0.89 -11.87
CA LEU A 108 14.82 -1.29 -11.65
C LEU A 108 14.52 -2.64 -12.32
N GLU A 109 14.94 -2.82 -13.56
CA GLU A 109 14.75 -4.08 -14.28
C GLU A 109 15.43 -5.26 -13.57
N LYS A 110 16.69 -5.10 -13.15
CA LYS A 110 17.43 -6.11 -12.36
C LYS A 110 16.70 -6.44 -11.07
N THR A 111 16.27 -5.42 -10.32
CA THR A 111 15.58 -5.58 -9.03
C THR A 111 14.24 -6.30 -9.19
N LEU A 112 13.45 -5.93 -10.21
CA LEU A 112 12.14 -6.55 -10.45
C LEU A 112 12.22 -8.00 -10.93
N LYS A 113 13.32 -8.37 -11.60
CA LYS A 113 13.58 -9.75 -12.04
C LYS A 113 14.25 -10.61 -10.97
N ALA A 114 14.72 -10.01 -9.88
CA ALA A 114 15.35 -10.73 -8.78
C ALA A 114 14.39 -11.74 -8.15
N LYS A 115 14.93 -12.92 -7.84
CA LYS A 115 14.18 -14.03 -7.23
C LYS A 115 14.88 -14.52 -5.98
N ASP A 116 14.08 -14.97 -5.02
CA ASP A 116 14.55 -15.64 -3.82
C ASP A 116 15.01 -17.11 -4.12
N ASP A 117 15.51 -17.78 -3.10
CA ASP A 117 15.97 -19.17 -3.20
C ASP A 117 14.86 -20.16 -3.62
N GLN A 118 13.59 -19.76 -3.43
CA GLN A 118 12.40 -20.52 -3.86
C GLN A 118 11.93 -20.15 -5.26
N LYS A 119 12.73 -19.36 -6.02
CA LYS A 119 12.43 -18.86 -7.36
C LYS A 119 11.21 -17.93 -7.44
N ARG A 120 10.76 -17.35 -6.32
CA ARG A 120 9.70 -16.34 -6.27
C ARG A 120 10.32 -14.95 -6.47
N PHE A 121 9.59 -14.04 -7.07
CA PHE A 121 10.06 -12.66 -7.18
C PHE A 121 10.21 -12.01 -5.80
N VAL A 122 11.31 -11.29 -5.61
CA VAL A 122 11.61 -10.58 -4.35
C VAL A 122 10.61 -9.45 -4.13
N ILE A 123 10.36 -8.62 -5.14
CA ILE A 123 9.43 -7.49 -5.04
C ILE A 123 7.99 -7.99 -5.20
N ASP A 124 7.12 -7.75 -4.23
CA ASP A 124 5.71 -8.13 -4.26
C ASP A 124 4.84 -7.10 -4.98
N LEU A 125 5.11 -5.82 -4.77
CA LEU A 125 4.34 -4.71 -5.33
C LEU A 125 5.27 -3.58 -5.75
N VAL A 126 4.97 -2.98 -6.89
CA VAL A 126 5.60 -1.74 -7.38
C VAL A 126 4.57 -0.61 -7.31
N LEU A 127 4.87 0.44 -6.55
CA LEU A 127 4.09 1.66 -6.47
C LEU A 127 4.80 2.76 -7.27
N VAL A 128 4.21 3.16 -8.39
CA VAL A 128 4.70 4.29 -9.20
C VAL A 128 4.01 5.55 -8.73
N VAL A 129 4.77 6.47 -8.17
CA VAL A 129 4.29 7.78 -7.70
C VAL A 129 4.50 8.81 -8.79
N LEU A 130 3.43 9.44 -9.24
CA LEU A 130 3.41 10.51 -10.23
C LEU A 130 3.11 11.84 -9.55
N ASP A 131 3.65 12.91 -10.10
CA ASP A 131 3.35 14.28 -9.67
C ASP A 131 2.08 14.79 -10.35
N GLY A 132 1.03 15.08 -9.59
CA GLY A 132 -0.23 15.64 -10.09
C GLY A 132 -0.09 17.06 -10.62
N GLY A 133 0.89 17.82 -10.14
CA GLY A 133 1.21 19.17 -10.65
C GLY A 133 2.03 19.19 -11.93
N SER A 134 2.63 18.06 -12.32
CA SER A 134 3.45 17.96 -13.52
C SER A 134 2.61 17.99 -14.81
N ARG A 135 3.11 18.70 -15.80
CA ARG A 135 2.57 18.66 -17.16
C ARG A 135 3.17 17.54 -18.00
N ASP A 136 4.33 17.03 -17.59
CA ASP A 136 4.96 15.90 -18.26
C ASP A 136 4.39 14.58 -17.73
N LEU A 137 3.56 13.98 -18.55
CA LEU A 137 3.08 12.61 -18.36
C LEU A 137 3.80 11.62 -19.29
N GLY A 138 4.71 12.12 -20.15
CA GLY A 138 5.46 11.31 -21.11
C GLY A 138 6.49 10.44 -20.42
N THR A 139 7.46 11.05 -19.77
CA THR A 139 8.56 10.36 -19.08
C THR A 139 8.09 9.26 -18.12
N PRO A 140 7.16 9.53 -17.18
CA PRO A 140 6.64 8.47 -16.33
C PRO A 140 5.91 7.35 -17.08
N THR A 141 5.20 7.67 -18.16
CA THR A 141 4.49 6.67 -18.97
C THR A 141 5.49 5.78 -19.72
N THR A 142 6.60 6.34 -20.21
CA THR A 142 7.70 5.60 -20.84
C THR A 142 8.31 4.61 -19.84
N LEU A 143 8.65 5.03 -18.62
CA LEU A 143 9.13 4.11 -17.57
C LEU A 143 8.16 2.95 -17.36
N ILE A 144 6.87 3.24 -17.21
CA ILE A 144 5.86 2.22 -16.98
C ILE A 144 5.79 1.24 -18.15
N ASN A 145 5.72 1.74 -19.39
CA ASN A 145 5.49 0.92 -20.58
C ASN A 145 6.73 0.14 -21.00
N ASP A 146 7.90 0.75 -20.93
CA ASP A 146 9.12 0.24 -21.57
C ASP A 146 10.03 -0.51 -20.57
N VAL A 147 9.87 -0.24 -19.27
CA VAL A 147 10.71 -0.86 -18.22
C VAL A 147 9.87 -1.71 -17.27
N LEU A 148 8.90 -1.12 -16.56
CA LEU A 148 8.24 -1.81 -15.45
C LEU A 148 7.33 -2.94 -15.94
N ILE A 149 6.47 -2.70 -16.93
CA ILE A 149 5.56 -3.72 -17.46
C ILE A 149 6.32 -4.87 -18.12
N PRO A 150 7.34 -4.65 -18.97
CA PRO A 150 8.16 -5.73 -19.52
C PRO A 150 8.90 -6.53 -18.44
N ALA A 151 9.44 -5.87 -17.40
CA ALA A 151 10.15 -6.55 -16.31
C ALA A 151 9.22 -7.43 -15.46
N LEU A 152 7.98 -7.00 -15.22
CA LEU A 152 6.96 -7.73 -14.47
C LEU A 152 6.22 -8.79 -15.31
N GLY A 153 6.22 -8.65 -16.64
CA GLY A 153 5.59 -9.57 -17.57
C GLY A 153 4.09 -9.74 -17.29
N LYS A 154 3.62 -10.98 -17.24
CA LYS A 154 2.20 -11.32 -17.02
C LYS A 154 1.67 -10.88 -15.65
N GLU A 155 2.56 -10.66 -14.68
CA GLU A 155 2.21 -10.24 -13.32
C GLU A 155 1.99 -8.73 -13.20
N ALA A 156 2.29 -7.94 -14.25
CA ALA A 156 2.23 -6.48 -14.19
C ALA A 156 0.87 -5.96 -13.72
N GLN A 157 -0.23 -6.52 -14.18
CA GLN A 157 -1.58 -6.10 -13.79
C GLN A 157 -1.84 -6.24 -12.28
N HIS A 158 -1.22 -7.22 -11.64
CA HIS A 158 -1.42 -7.52 -10.21
C HIS A 158 -0.37 -6.86 -9.32
N ARG A 159 0.87 -6.71 -9.81
CA ARG A 159 2.01 -6.24 -9.03
C ARG A 159 2.42 -4.79 -9.30
N LEU A 160 1.74 -4.08 -10.20
CA LEU A 160 2.01 -2.68 -10.51
C LEU A 160 0.82 -1.80 -10.14
N MET A 161 1.08 -0.71 -9.44
CA MET A 161 0.11 0.31 -9.07
C MET A 161 0.62 1.70 -9.43
N ILE A 162 -0.26 2.53 -9.97
CA ILE A 162 0.06 3.92 -10.32
C ILE A 162 -0.74 4.84 -9.40
N ALA A 163 -0.05 5.75 -8.73
CA ALA A 163 -0.65 6.69 -7.79
C ALA A 163 -0.18 8.12 -8.08
N ILE A 164 -1.11 9.03 -8.30
CA ILE A 164 -0.87 10.44 -8.60
C ILE A 164 -0.91 11.19 -7.26
N ASN A 165 0.25 11.57 -6.76
CA ASN A 165 0.41 12.39 -5.57
C ASN A 165 0.26 13.88 -5.91
N GLN A 166 0.22 14.75 -4.89
CA GLN A 166 0.09 16.20 -5.06
C GLN A 166 -1.17 16.59 -5.86
N ALA A 167 -2.27 15.86 -5.62
CA ALA A 167 -3.53 16.12 -6.30
C ALA A 167 -4.09 17.54 -6.04
N ASP A 168 -3.71 18.14 -4.93
CA ASP A 168 -4.00 19.53 -4.56
C ASP A 168 -3.30 20.55 -5.47
N ASN A 169 -2.18 20.17 -6.10
CA ASN A 169 -1.41 20.99 -7.05
C ASN A 169 -1.75 20.72 -8.52
N ALA A 170 -2.65 19.77 -8.82
CA ALA A 170 -2.95 19.35 -10.18
C ALA A 170 -3.57 20.47 -11.03
N LEU A 171 -4.36 21.34 -10.41
CA LEU A 171 -4.95 22.51 -11.07
C LEU A 171 -4.47 23.78 -10.37
N LYS A 172 -3.96 24.74 -11.17
CA LYS A 172 -3.50 26.04 -10.63
C LYS A 172 -4.67 27.00 -10.40
N GLY A 173 -4.60 27.75 -9.31
CA GLY A 173 -5.54 28.81 -8.97
C GLY A 173 -6.18 28.66 -7.59
N ASN A 174 -6.61 29.78 -6.99
CA ASN A 174 -7.09 29.85 -5.62
C ASN A 174 -8.40 29.05 -5.35
N GLN A 175 -9.03 28.49 -6.39
CA GLN A 175 -10.27 27.70 -6.29
C GLN A 175 -10.09 26.25 -6.70
N ALA A 176 -8.85 25.77 -6.82
CA ALA A 176 -8.59 24.40 -7.23
C ALA A 176 -8.83 23.40 -6.09
N TRP A 177 -8.58 23.80 -4.85
CA TRP A 177 -8.68 22.95 -3.66
C TRP A 177 -9.44 23.67 -2.53
N ASN A 178 -10.35 22.96 -1.89
CA ASN A 178 -11.02 23.44 -0.68
C ASN A 178 -10.15 23.02 0.52
N HIS A 179 -9.37 23.96 1.05
CA HIS A 179 -8.46 23.68 2.17
C HIS A 179 -9.19 23.44 3.49
N GLU A 180 -10.38 23.97 3.68
CA GLU A 180 -11.18 23.76 4.89
C GLU A 180 -11.68 22.30 4.98
N SER A 181 -12.34 21.82 3.93
CA SER A 181 -12.82 20.44 3.83
C SER A 181 -11.74 19.46 3.37
N ASN A 182 -10.56 19.95 2.97
CA ASN A 182 -9.46 19.16 2.38
C ASN A 182 -9.92 18.30 1.20
N THR A 183 -10.66 18.88 0.27
CA THR A 183 -11.21 18.17 -0.90
C THR A 183 -10.99 18.96 -2.19
N PRO A 184 -10.88 18.25 -3.34
CA PRO A 184 -10.81 18.93 -4.64
C PRO A 184 -12.14 19.62 -4.95
N THR A 185 -12.07 20.83 -5.55
CA THR A 185 -13.25 21.44 -6.17
C THR A 185 -13.75 20.59 -7.34
N SER A 186 -14.96 20.85 -7.83
CA SER A 186 -15.51 20.14 -8.98
C SER A 186 -14.61 20.24 -10.23
N ALA A 187 -13.98 21.41 -10.43
CA ALA A 187 -13.04 21.62 -11.53
C ALA A 187 -11.75 20.80 -11.36
N ALA A 188 -11.16 20.81 -10.16
CA ALA A 188 -9.98 20.01 -9.85
C ALA A 188 -10.27 18.51 -9.97
N LYS A 189 -11.42 18.06 -9.47
CA LYS A 189 -11.85 16.67 -9.59
C LYS A 189 -11.99 16.25 -11.05
N ALA A 190 -12.64 17.05 -11.89
CA ALA A 190 -12.77 16.77 -13.33
C ALA A 190 -11.39 16.69 -14.02
N HIS A 191 -10.45 17.58 -13.65
CA HIS A 191 -9.10 17.58 -14.18
C HIS A 191 -8.32 16.32 -13.76
N LEU A 192 -8.39 15.94 -12.47
CA LEU A 192 -7.75 14.74 -11.94
C LEU A 192 -8.30 13.46 -12.60
N GLU A 193 -9.63 13.37 -12.77
CA GLU A 193 -10.25 12.24 -13.48
C GLU A 193 -9.83 12.18 -14.96
N ALA A 194 -9.69 13.33 -15.63
CA ALA A 194 -9.17 13.38 -16.99
C ALA A 194 -7.71 12.89 -17.06
N MET A 195 -6.87 13.27 -16.08
CA MET A 195 -5.48 12.80 -15.95
C MET A 195 -5.43 11.28 -15.74
N VAL A 196 -6.19 10.75 -14.79
CA VAL A 196 -6.34 9.30 -14.53
C VAL A 196 -6.71 8.56 -15.82
N ASN A 197 -7.73 9.03 -16.52
CA ASN A 197 -8.18 8.42 -17.76
C ASN A 197 -7.16 8.52 -18.89
N SER A 198 -6.38 9.61 -18.94
CA SER A 198 -5.32 9.79 -19.94
C SER A 198 -4.20 8.78 -19.73
N ILE A 199 -3.68 8.64 -18.48
CA ILE A 199 -2.60 7.71 -18.15
C ILE A 199 -3.09 6.27 -18.38
N HIS A 200 -4.28 5.92 -17.87
CA HIS A 200 -4.88 4.61 -18.07
C HIS A 200 -4.93 4.22 -19.56
N ARG A 201 -5.45 5.11 -20.41
CA ARG A 201 -5.58 4.85 -21.86
C ARG A 201 -4.23 4.72 -22.55
N ARG A 202 -3.22 5.51 -22.15
CA ARG A 202 -1.86 5.42 -22.71
C ARG A 202 -1.23 4.07 -22.40
N VAL A 203 -1.27 3.66 -21.13
CA VAL A 203 -0.73 2.37 -20.70
C VAL A 203 -1.47 1.22 -21.37
N LEU A 204 -2.80 1.22 -21.35
CA LEU A 204 -3.61 0.17 -21.98
C LEU A 204 -3.35 0.03 -23.48
N ARG A 205 -3.23 1.15 -24.21
CA ARG A 205 -2.95 1.13 -25.65
C ARG A 205 -1.57 0.65 -25.99
N ALA A 206 -0.55 1.02 -25.17
CA ALA A 206 0.83 0.65 -25.43
C ALA A 206 1.14 -0.80 -25.06
N THR A 207 0.52 -1.31 -24.00
CA THR A 207 0.94 -2.58 -23.37
C THR A 207 -0.15 -3.65 -23.27
N GLY A 208 -1.42 -3.26 -23.46
CA GLY A 208 -2.58 -4.14 -23.22
C GLY A 208 -2.90 -4.36 -21.73
N VAL A 209 -2.12 -3.79 -20.81
CA VAL A 209 -2.29 -3.99 -19.36
C VAL A 209 -3.29 -2.98 -18.79
N TYR A 210 -4.29 -3.48 -18.05
CA TYR A 210 -5.28 -2.62 -17.41
C TYR A 210 -4.77 -2.12 -16.06
N LEU A 211 -4.36 -0.84 -16.03
CA LEU A 211 -3.94 -0.15 -14.81
C LEU A 211 -4.68 1.17 -14.71
N LYS A 212 -5.55 1.31 -13.70
CA LYS A 212 -6.26 2.56 -13.43
C LYS A 212 -5.55 3.28 -12.27
N PRO A 213 -4.93 4.46 -12.51
CA PRO A 213 -4.32 5.25 -11.46
C PRO A 213 -5.33 5.73 -10.43
N ILE A 214 -4.86 6.01 -9.22
CA ILE A 214 -5.58 6.79 -8.22
C ILE A 214 -4.90 8.14 -8.03
N TYR A 215 -5.60 9.11 -7.46
CA TYR A 215 -5.00 10.36 -7.01
C TYR A 215 -5.17 10.54 -5.50
N TYR A 216 -4.16 11.15 -4.87
CA TYR A 216 -4.09 11.37 -3.43
C TYR A 216 -3.18 12.57 -3.12
N VAL A 217 -3.13 12.95 -1.86
CA VAL A 217 -2.16 13.89 -1.29
C VAL A 217 -1.50 13.20 -0.11
N ALA A 218 -0.17 13.08 -0.14
CA ALA A 218 0.59 12.52 0.98
C ALA A 218 0.63 13.44 2.21
N GLY A 219 0.27 14.71 2.01
CA GLY A 219 0.41 15.74 3.01
C GLY A 219 1.78 16.41 2.96
N HIS A 220 1.83 17.62 3.50
CA HIS A 220 3.04 18.43 3.56
C HIS A 220 3.01 19.32 4.81
N CYS A 221 4.14 19.47 5.44
CA CYS A 221 4.31 20.41 6.52
C CYS A 221 5.62 21.18 6.30
N ASP A 222 5.50 22.47 5.99
CA ASP A 222 6.60 23.39 5.78
C ASP A 222 6.46 24.56 6.77
N GLY A 223 7.04 24.38 7.94
CA GLY A 223 6.98 25.38 9.01
C GLY A 223 5.55 25.76 9.40
N THR A 224 5.02 26.82 8.76
CA THR A 224 3.68 27.34 9.03
C THR A 224 2.59 26.79 8.13
N THR A 225 2.93 26.25 6.97
CA THR A 225 1.96 25.73 6.01
C THR A 225 1.83 24.22 6.18
N LYS A 226 0.62 23.75 6.45
CA LYS A 226 0.30 22.33 6.59
C LYS A 226 -0.79 21.95 5.60
N GLN A 227 -0.47 21.04 4.69
CA GLN A 227 -1.44 20.37 3.85
C GLN A 227 -1.73 18.98 4.45
N ARG A 228 -2.99 18.72 4.77
CA ARG A 228 -3.41 17.41 5.29
C ARG A 228 -3.40 16.36 4.19
N PRO A 229 -3.13 15.10 4.51
CA PRO A 229 -3.31 14.00 3.57
C PRO A 229 -4.75 13.93 3.05
N TYR A 230 -4.92 13.40 1.83
CA TYR A 230 -6.21 13.17 1.19
C TYR A 230 -6.16 11.83 0.45
N ASN A 231 -7.19 11.02 0.53
CA ASN A 231 -7.27 9.68 -0.07
C ASN A 231 -6.13 8.72 0.31
N LEU A 232 -5.46 8.94 1.45
CA LEU A 232 -4.35 8.08 1.86
C LEU A 232 -4.85 6.71 2.33
N SER A 233 -5.99 6.66 3.03
CA SER A 233 -6.68 5.41 3.39
C SER A 233 -7.16 4.64 2.16
N LYS A 234 -7.58 5.33 1.10
CA LYS A 234 -7.88 4.72 -0.19
C LYS A 234 -6.64 4.11 -0.85
N LEU A 235 -5.50 4.83 -0.80
CA LEU A 235 -4.21 4.32 -1.30
C LEU A 235 -3.81 3.04 -0.56
N LEU A 236 -3.88 3.05 0.78
CA LEU A 236 -3.59 1.90 1.62
C LEU A 236 -4.50 0.71 1.27
N TYR A 237 -5.81 0.93 1.18
CA TYR A 237 -6.76 -0.12 0.80
C TYR A 237 -6.39 -0.77 -0.54
N LEU A 238 -6.06 0.03 -1.55
CA LEU A 238 -5.70 -0.48 -2.87
C LEU A 238 -4.33 -1.19 -2.88
N ILE A 239 -3.40 -0.79 -2.02
CA ILE A 239 -2.15 -1.53 -1.78
C ILE A 239 -2.50 -2.91 -1.22
N VAL A 240 -3.27 -2.96 -0.12
CA VAL A 240 -3.67 -4.22 0.53
C VAL A 240 -4.36 -5.17 -0.45
N GLU A 241 -5.28 -4.67 -1.27
CA GLU A 241 -5.99 -5.49 -2.27
C GLU A 241 -5.08 -6.11 -3.34
N ARG A 242 -3.96 -5.45 -3.67
CA ARG A 242 -2.98 -5.98 -4.65
C ARG A 242 -1.97 -6.94 -4.05
N LEU A 243 -1.81 -6.94 -2.74
CA LEU A 243 -0.88 -7.85 -2.09
C LEU A 243 -1.39 -9.29 -2.10
N PRO A 244 -0.51 -10.28 -2.19
CA PRO A 244 -0.84 -11.67 -1.91
C PRO A 244 -1.51 -11.77 -0.52
N LYS A 245 -2.59 -12.54 -0.42
CA LYS A 245 -3.38 -12.62 0.82
C LYS A 245 -2.52 -12.97 2.04
N ASN A 246 -1.60 -13.92 1.90
CA ASN A 246 -0.68 -14.33 2.96
C ASN A 246 0.34 -13.25 3.39
N LYS A 247 0.38 -12.10 2.75
CA LYS A 247 1.28 -10.98 3.09
C LYS A 247 0.53 -9.72 3.59
N ARG A 248 -0.79 -9.68 3.46
CA ARG A 248 -1.60 -8.49 3.79
C ARG A 248 -1.47 -8.05 5.25
N LEU A 249 -1.46 -9.00 6.20
CA LEU A 249 -1.34 -8.69 7.64
C LEU A 249 -0.03 -8.03 8.03
N ILE A 250 1.04 -8.23 7.26
CA ILE A 250 2.35 -7.63 7.51
C ILE A 250 2.23 -6.10 7.52
N LEU A 251 1.39 -5.52 6.64
CA LEU A 251 1.13 -4.07 6.62
C LEU A 251 0.44 -3.55 7.90
N ALA A 252 -0.31 -4.38 8.61
CA ALA A 252 -1.02 -3.98 9.81
C ALA A 252 -0.18 -4.17 11.09
N ASN A 253 0.95 -4.91 11.01
CA ASN A 253 1.76 -5.24 12.16
C ASN A 253 2.76 -4.15 12.51
N ARG A 254 2.29 -3.05 13.10
CA ARG A 254 3.10 -1.92 13.58
C ARG A 254 3.92 -1.22 12.50
N THR A 255 3.49 -1.29 11.25
CA THR A 255 4.23 -0.66 10.15
C THR A 255 3.60 0.65 9.71
N LEU A 256 2.30 0.84 9.98
CA LEU A 256 1.55 2.00 9.54
C LEU A 256 1.83 3.23 10.42
N SER A 257 1.75 4.40 9.80
CA SER A 257 1.92 5.68 10.48
C SER A 257 0.92 5.82 11.65
N PRO A 258 1.37 6.18 12.87
CA PRO A 258 0.51 6.38 14.03
C PRO A 258 -0.24 7.72 14.00
N ARG A 259 -0.07 8.53 12.96
CA ARG A 259 -0.69 9.84 12.83
C ARG A 259 -2.13 9.70 12.38
N HIS A 260 -3.09 9.92 13.27
CA HIS A 260 -4.52 9.79 12.98
C HIS A 260 -4.98 10.65 11.79
N GLU A 261 -4.45 11.86 11.67
CA GLU A 261 -4.77 12.78 10.57
C GLU A 261 -4.46 12.22 9.17
N ASN A 262 -3.59 11.22 9.06
CA ASN A 262 -3.24 10.58 7.80
C ASN A 262 -4.37 9.67 7.29
N TRP A 263 -5.27 9.24 8.17
CA TRP A 263 -6.26 8.20 7.91
C TRP A 263 -7.70 8.70 7.91
N GLU A 264 -7.89 10.02 7.92
CA GLU A 264 -9.21 10.62 7.76
C GLU A 264 -9.70 10.37 6.32
N ASP A 265 -10.81 9.62 6.18
CA ASP A 265 -11.41 9.38 4.88
C ASP A 265 -12.12 10.64 4.39
N ASN A 266 -11.69 11.14 3.24
CA ASN A 266 -12.25 12.33 2.60
C ASN A 266 -13.10 11.96 1.36
N ASP A 267 -13.35 10.66 1.15
CA ASP A 267 -14.15 10.12 0.07
C ASP A 267 -15.49 9.55 0.62
N ALA A 268 -16.44 9.27 -0.26
CA ALA A 268 -17.74 8.69 0.08
C ALA A 268 -17.70 7.26 0.64
N SER A 269 -16.53 6.59 0.60
CA SER A 269 -16.33 5.22 1.04
C SER A 269 -15.46 5.15 2.29
N ASP A 270 -15.88 4.35 3.24
CA ASP A 270 -15.07 3.98 4.41
C ASP A 270 -13.98 2.97 4.02
N TYR A 271 -12.82 3.49 3.62
CA TYR A 271 -11.68 2.65 3.22
C TYR A 271 -11.00 1.97 4.40
N ASN A 272 -11.08 2.52 5.60
CA ASN A 272 -10.55 1.89 6.80
C ASN A 272 -11.29 0.59 7.10
N LYS A 273 -12.63 0.62 6.99
CA LYS A 273 -13.45 -0.58 7.13
C LYS A 273 -13.16 -1.61 6.03
N LYS A 274 -13.00 -1.17 4.78
CA LYS A 274 -12.65 -2.06 3.66
C LYS A 274 -11.28 -2.71 3.85
N THR A 275 -10.29 -1.95 4.32
CA THR A 275 -8.95 -2.47 4.64
C THR A 275 -9.04 -3.50 5.76
N SER A 276 -9.75 -3.20 6.85
CA SER A 276 -9.95 -4.14 7.95
C SER A 276 -10.59 -5.45 7.50
N PHE A 277 -11.59 -5.37 6.63
CA PHE A 277 -12.23 -6.55 6.05
C PHE A 277 -11.29 -7.36 5.17
N SER A 278 -10.50 -6.71 4.32
CA SER A 278 -9.50 -7.38 3.46
C SER A 278 -8.40 -8.08 4.26
N LEU A 279 -7.96 -7.48 5.38
CA LEU A 279 -6.99 -8.11 6.30
C LEU A 279 -7.60 -9.28 7.04
N TRP A 280 -8.87 -9.15 7.45
CA TRP A 280 -9.62 -10.22 8.09
C TRP A 280 -9.78 -11.43 7.15
N GLU A 281 -10.15 -11.21 5.88
CA GLU A 281 -10.22 -12.28 4.88
C GLU A 281 -8.88 -13.00 4.68
N ALA A 282 -7.76 -12.31 4.81
CA ALA A 282 -6.44 -12.89 4.64
C ALA A 282 -6.13 -14.01 5.66
N ILE A 283 -6.67 -13.93 6.88
CA ILE A 283 -6.47 -14.94 7.92
C ILE A 283 -7.22 -16.24 7.58
N PHE A 284 -8.41 -16.11 6.99
CA PHE A 284 -9.33 -17.22 6.71
C PHE A 284 -9.18 -17.81 5.30
N ASP A 285 -8.45 -17.13 4.41
CA ASP A 285 -8.26 -17.64 3.06
C ASP A 285 -7.24 -18.77 3.02
N THR A 286 -7.75 -19.93 3.30
CA THR A 286 -7.04 -21.16 3.03
C THR A 286 -7.19 -21.51 1.55
N THR A 287 -6.10 -21.62 0.87
CA THR A 287 -5.94 -21.92 -0.56
C THR A 287 -6.52 -23.25 -1.03
N THR A 288 -7.54 -23.80 -0.42
CA THR A 288 -8.23 -24.98 -0.93
C THR A 288 -9.70 -25.01 -0.51
N LYS A 289 -10.57 -24.93 -1.53
CA LYS A 289 -11.97 -25.34 -1.45
C LYS A 289 -12.87 -24.55 -0.47
N GLY A 290 -13.01 -23.25 -0.72
CA GLY A 290 -13.97 -22.39 0.01
C GLY A 290 -15.44 -22.81 -0.04
N ALA A 291 -15.80 -23.89 -0.71
CA ALA A 291 -17.15 -24.44 -0.74
C ALA A 291 -17.45 -25.46 0.38
N GLU A 292 -16.44 -26.17 0.90
CA GLU A 292 -16.66 -27.20 1.95
C GLU A 292 -16.77 -26.61 3.37
N TYR A 293 -16.31 -25.37 3.58
CA TYR A 293 -16.29 -24.72 4.89
C TYR A 293 -17.27 -23.54 5.05
N GLY A 294 -18.14 -23.32 4.07
CA GLY A 294 -19.07 -22.19 4.10
C GLY A 294 -19.99 -22.16 5.33
N GLU A 295 -20.41 -23.31 5.85
CA GLU A 295 -21.22 -23.41 7.05
C GLU A 295 -20.36 -23.23 8.32
N GLU A 296 -19.14 -23.77 8.38
CA GLU A 296 -18.23 -23.59 9.52
C GLU A 296 -17.69 -22.15 9.59
N ILE A 297 -17.33 -21.55 8.45
CA ILE A 297 -16.95 -20.14 8.38
C ILE A 297 -18.12 -19.25 8.81
N GLY A 298 -19.35 -19.58 8.43
CA GLY A 298 -20.55 -18.88 8.91
C GLY A 298 -20.72 -18.92 10.43
N SER A 299 -20.33 -20.01 11.09
CA SER A 299 -20.35 -20.10 12.57
C SER A 299 -19.20 -19.33 13.22
N ILE A 300 -18.04 -19.22 12.55
CA ILE A 300 -16.91 -18.37 12.96
C ILE A 300 -17.26 -16.87 12.84
N PHE A 301 -18.17 -16.49 11.95
CA PHE A 301 -18.74 -15.14 11.85
C PHE A 301 -19.54 -14.71 13.10
N GLY A 302 -19.88 -15.61 14.01
CA GLY A 302 -20.48 -15.28 15.30
C GLY A 302 -19.51 -14.55 16.24
N THR A 303 -19.28 -15.08 17.43
CA THR A 303 -18.45 -14.43 18.46
C THR A 303 -16.96 -14.36 18.09
N THR A 304 -16.41 -15.40 17.49
CA THR A 304 -14.97 -15.48 17.17
C THR A 304 -14.58 -14.53 16.03
N GLY A 305 -15.39 -14.46 14.97
CA GLY A 305 -15.16 -13.49 13.88
C GLY A 305 -15.24 -12.05 14.38
N GLN A 306 -16.13 -11.78 15.36
CA GLN A 306 -16.19 -10.46 16.01
C GLN A 306 -14.92 -10.17 16.82
N HIS A 307 -14.36 -11.14 17.55
CA HIS A 307 -13.12 -10.95 18.32
C HIS A 307 -11.92 -10.72 17.43
N ILE A 308 -11.71 -11.53 16.40
CA ILE A 308 -10.62 -11.35 15.43
C ILE A 308 -10.78 -10.01 14.70
N GLY A 309 -11.97 -9.65 14.27
CA GLY A 309 -12.29 -8.36 13.67
C GLY A 309 -11.99 -7.18 14.62
N LYS A 310 -12.25 -7.32 15.93
CA LYS A 310 -11.90 -6.32 16.96
C LYS A 310 -10.38 -6.19 17.10
N VAL A 311 -9.62 -7.28 17.04
CA VAL A 311 -8.16 -7.26 17.15
C VAL A 311 -7.54 -6.57 15.93
N ILE A 312 -7.95 -6.95 14.71
CA ILE A 312 -7.48 -6.31 13.48
C ILE A 312 -7.92 -4.85 13.44
N GLY A 313 -9.18 -4.59 13.75
CA GLY A 313 -9.71 -3.26 13.88
C GLY A 313 -9.00 -2.45 14.97
N GLY A 314 -8.61 -3.09 16.10
CA GLY A 314 -7.82 -2.49 17.17
C GLY A 314 -6.41 -2.11 16.75
N ALA A 315 -5.73 -3.00 16.04
CA ALA A 315 -4.40 -2.75 15.51
C ALA A 315 -4.41 -1.62 14.46
N LEU A 316 -5.37 -1.67 13.54
CA LEU A 316 -5.58 -0.60 12.57
C LEU A 316 -6.09 0.68 13.24
N GLY A 317 -6.99 0.57 14.20
CA GLY A 317 -7.55 1.73 14.91
C GLY A 317 -6.54 2.42 15.81
N ALA A 318 -5.58 1.72 16.36
CA ALA A 318 -4.45 2.36 17.04
C ALA A 318 -3.61 3.20 16.06
N CYS A 319 -3.52 2.76 14.80
CA CYS A 319 -2.84 3.50 13.73
C CYS A 319 -3.78 4.47 12.99
N LEU A 320 -5.01 4.05 12.68
CA LEU A 320 -5.93 4.73 11.76
C LEU A 320 -6.98 5.64 12.45
N GLY A 321 -6.90 5.82 13.77
CA GLY A 321 -7.74 6.79 14.47
C GLY A 321 -9.16 6.35 14.77
N GLY A 322 -9.34 5.61 15.84
CA GLY A 322 -10.60 5.55 16.58
C GLY A 322 -11.65 4.57 16.09
N LEU A 323 -11.61 3.39 16.67
CA LEU A 323 -12.55 2.28 16.50
C LEU A 323 -13.92 2.46 17.15
N ARG A 324 -14.56 3.61 17.02
CA ARG A 324 -15.95 3.70 17.50
C ARG A 324 -17.00 3.21 16.50
N TYR A 325 -16.62 2.79 15.29
CA TYR A 325 -17.60 2.59 14.21
C TYR A 325 -17.62 1.23 13.50
N ILE A 326 -16.74 0.26 13.80
CA ILE A 326 -16.70 -0.97 12.99
C ILE A 326 -17.76 -2.00 13.41
N PHE A 327 -18.18 -2.00 14.65
CA PHE A 327 -19.22 -2.89 15.15
C PHE A 327 -20.19 -2.05 16.00
N GLY A 328 -21.22 -1.50 15.36
CA GLY A 328 -22.24 -0.72 16.04
C GLY A 328 -22.68 -1.30 17.39
N TRP A 329 -22.14 -0.76 18.44
CA TRP A 329 -22.59 -0.83 19.83
C TRP A 329 -22.65 0.58 20.40
#